data_b01d9094fa6855fdc3804179ffa0d080
#
_entry.id   b01d9094fa6855fdc3804179ffa0d080
#
_cell.length_a   1.000
_cell.length_b   1.000
_cell.length_c   1.000
_cell.angle_alpha   90.00
_cell.angle_beta   90.00
_cell.angle_gamma   90.00
#
_symmetry.space_group_name_H-M   'P 1'
#
loop_
_entity.id
_entity.type
_entity.pdbx_description
1 polymer ?
#
loop_
_entity_poly.entity_id
_entity_poly.type
_entity_poly.pdbx_seq_one_letter_code
_entity_poly.pdbx_strand_id
1 'polypeptide(L)'
;ISPVTAEEICYLAGIDSTLPAKEYSQDVLFHLYTQFTIYLSAIKEGRFEPAIYYDKQEPKEFSALELTYLSAYEKRLFPSVCEILRTYYSERSLITRIRQKSVDLRHIVQTALERNRKKYDLQMRQLKDTENRDKYKVYGELINAYGYNVPEGAKQMEALNYYTNETVTIPLDPTSTPQENAQRFFAKYNKQKRTFEALTQLIRETKDEISYLESIQTSLDIAMTENDLAAIKEELSETGYVRRKTVRKKIKLKNEPLHYISSDGFHMYVGKNNLQNDALTFDFAAGCDWWFHAKQAPGSHVIV
;
A
#
# COMPACT_ATOMS: atom_id res chain seq x y z
N ILE A 1 -29.42 26.00 -13.39
CA ILE A 1 -29.36 24.57 -13.13
C ILE A 1 -27.94 24.28 -12.64
N SER A 2 -27.80 23.45 -11.58
CA SER A 2 -26.48 23.02 -11.10
C SER A 2 -25.85 22.04 -12.12
N PRO A 3 -24.51 21.91 -12.17
CA PRO A 3 -23.85 20.90 -12.99
C PRO A 3 -24.37 19.48 -12.73
N VAL A 4 -24.60 19.13 -11.46
CA VAL A 4 -25.14 17.83 -11.04
C VAL A 4 -26.53 17.57 -11.62
N THR A 5 -27.42 18.58 -11.58
CA THR A 5 -28.76 18.48 -12.16
C THR A 5 -28.70 18.39 -13.70
N ALA A 6 -27.79 19.16 -14.32
CA ALA A 6 -27.61 19.09 -15.78
C ALA A 6 -27.13 17.71 -16.23
N GLU A 7 -26.19 17.11 -15.49
CA GLU A 7 -25.69 15.77 -15.72
C GLU A 7 -26.80 14.72 -15.64
N GLU A 8 -27.65 14.79 -14.61
CA GLU A 8 -28.80 13.90 -14.47
C GLU A 8 -29.77 14.01 -15.65
N ILE A 9 -30.09 15.23 -16.07
CA ILE A 9 -31.01 15.45 -17.21
C ILE A 9 -30.42 14.93 -18.52
N CYS A 10 -29.11 15.12 -18.74
CA CYS A 10 -28.39 14.56 -19.87
C CYS A 10 -28.41 13.03 -19.87
N TYR A 11 -28.12 12.45 -18.69
CA TYR A 11 -28.14 11.00 -18.48
C TYR A 11 -29.52 10.40 -18.77
N LEU A 12 -30.60 11.01 -18.24
CA LEU A 12 -31.98 10.59 -18.50
C LEU A 12 -32.38 10.74 -20.00
N ALA A 13 -31.77 11.69 -20.68
CA ALA A 13 -31.96 11.87 -22.13
C ALA A 13 -31.08 10.96 -22.99
N GLY A 14 -30.16 10.17 -22.37
CA GLY A 14 -29.22 9.28 -23.05
C GLY A 14 -28.18 10.01 -23.90
N ILE A 15 -27.77 11.24 -23.52
CA ILE A 15 -26.81 12.07 -24.24
C ILE A 15 -25.54 12.29 -23.41
N ASP A 16 -24.43 12.53 -24.11
CA ASP A 16 -23.15 12.88 -23.51
C ASP A 16 -23.13 14.38 -23.14
N SER A 17 -23.13 14.69 -21.85
CA SER A 17 -23.11 16.05 -21.30
C SER A 17 -21.86 16.86 -21.68
N THR A 18 -20.80 16.22 -22.15
CA THR A 18 -19.51 16.85 -22.48
C THR A 18 -19.49 17.40 -23.91
N LEU A 19 -20.41 16.97 -24.79
CA LEU A 19 -20.45 17.37 -26.16
C LEU A 19 -21.22 18.70 -26.32
N PRO A 20 -20.79 19.58 -27.25
CA PRO A 20 -21.48 20.82 -27.53
C PRO A 20 -22.89 20.57 -28.10
N ALA A 21 -23.89 21.38 -27.69
CA ALA A 21 -25.28 21.24 -28.12
C ALA A 21 -25.47 21.26 -29.65
N LYS A 22 -24.58 21.91 -30.39
CA LYS A 22 -24.58 21.96 -31.87
C LYS A 22 -24.33 20.62 -32.57
N GLU A 23 -23.78 19.64 -31.83
CA GLU A 23 -23.50 18.29 -32.36
C GLU A 23 -24.71 17.38 -32.28
N TYR A 24 -25.77 17.79 -31.59
CA TYR A 24 -27.00 17.04 -31.45
C TYR A 24 -28.07 17.47 -32.48
N SER A 25 -28.86 16.50 -32.96
CA SER A 25 -30.01 16.76 -33.80
C SER A 25 -31.14 17.48 -33.04
N GLN A 26 -32.07 18.12 -33.77
CA GLN A 26 -33.22 18.77 -33.13
C GLN A 26 -34.09 17.79 -32.34
N ASP A 27 -34.24 16.56 -32.80
CA ASP A 27 -35.03 15.54 -32.11
C ASP A 27 -34.39 15.15 -30.74
N VAL A 28 -33.07 15.04 -30.70
CA VAL A 28 -32.34 14.79 -29.46
C VAL A 28 -32.46 15.96 -28.49
N LEU A 29 -32.34 17.19 -28.97
CA LEU A 29 -32.55 18.39 -28.17
C LEU A 29 -33.99 18.51 -27.66
N PHE A 30 -34.99 18.12 -28.49
CA PHE A 30 -36.39 18.08 -28.04
C PHE A 30 -36.60 17.01 -26.96
N HIS A 31 -35.97 15.85 -27.07
CA HIS A 31 -35.98 14.83 -26.02
C HIS A 31 -35.35 15.33 -24.74
N LEU A 32 -34.20 15.98 -24.81
CA LEU A 32 -33.54 16.63 -23.67
C LEU A 32 -34.47 17.64 -22.97
N TYR A 33 -35.14 18.49 -23.75
CA TYR A 33 -36.11 19.46 -23.23
C TYR A 33 -37.31 18.78 -22.56
N THR A 34 -37.72 17.64 -23.07
CA THR A 34 -38.79 16.83 -22.44
C THR A 34 -38.37 16.32 -21.08
N GLN A 35 -37.16 15.73 -20.95
CA GLN A 35 -36.61 15.27 -19.66
C GLN A 35 -36.45 16.43 -18.68
N PHE A 36 -35.97 17.58 -19.16
CA PHE A 36 -35.90 18.79 -18.34
C PHE A 36 -37.29 19.23 -17.82
N THR A 37 -38.31 19.18 -18.66
CA THR A 37 -39.67 19.55 -18.25
C THR A 37 -40.25 18.57 -17.22
N ILE A 38 -40.00 17.28 -17.36
CA ILE A 38 -40.36 16.24 -16.39
C ILE A 38 -39.68 16.52 -15.05
N TYR A 39 -38.38 16.80 -15.07
CA TYR A 39 -37.61 17.13 -13.88
C TYR A 39 -38.17 18.38 -13.15
N LEU A 40 -38.52 19.44 -13.91
CA LEU A 40 -39.15 20.63 -13.36
C LEU A 40 -40.54 20.36 -12.78
N SER A 41 -41.31 19.47 -13.38
CA SER A 41 -42.63 19.08 -12.84
C SER A 41 -42.49 18.38 -11.47
N ALA A 42 -41.49 17.50 -11.32
CA ALA A 42 -41.21 16.86 -10.05
C ALA A 42 -40.92 17.90 -8.92
N ILE A 43 -40.18 18.97 -9.25
CA ILE A 43 -39.90 20.06 -8.30
C ILE A 43 -41.22 20.83 -7.95
N LYS A 44 -42.04 21.18 -8.97
CA LYS A 44 -43.29 21.92 -8.77
C LYS A 44 -44.30 21.14 -7.93
N GLU A 45 -44.31 19.84 -8.10
CA GLU A 45 -45.23 18.93 -7.37
C GLU A 45 -44.68 18.55 -5.98
N GLY A 46 -43.48 19.00 -5.62
CA GLY A 46 -42.87 18.69 -4.33
C GLY A 46 -42.47 17.23 -4.16
N ARG A 47 -42.22 16.51 -5.26
CA ARG A 47 -41.75 15.11 -5.23
C ARG A 47 -40.27 15.04 -4.89
N PHE A 48 -39.92 15.34 -3.64
CA PHE A 48 -38.55 15.34 -3.16
C PHE A 48 -38.19 13.99 -2.52
N GLU A 49 -37.02 13.52 -2.81
CA GLU A 49 -36.38 12.34 -2.23
C GLU A 49 -34.93 12.69 -1.83
N PRO A 50 -34.78 13.45 -0.71
CA PRO A 50 -33.48 13.95 -0.30
C PRO A 50 -32.51 12.81 -0.03
N ALA A 51 -31.36 12.77 -0.72
CA ALA A 51 -30.38 11.71 -0.59
C ALA A 51 -28.94 12.24 -0.64
N ILE A 52 -28.04 11.50 0.02
CA ILE A 52 -26.59 11.61 -0.13
C ILE A 52 -26.08 10.33 -0.80
N TYR A 53 -25.21 10.49 -1.77
CA TYR A 53 -24.53 9.40 -2.50
C TYR A 53 -23.11 9.24 -1.97
N TYR A 54 -22.77 8.02 -1.53
CA TYR A 54 -21.49 7.71 -0.91
C TYR A 54 -20.62 6.84 -1.81
N ASP A 55 -19.36 7.23 -1.96
CA ASP A 55 -18.32 6.34 -2.47
C ASP A 55 -17.65 5.67 -1.26
N LYS A 56 -18.01 4.42 -1.00
CA LYS A 56 -17.65 3.70 0.24
C LYS A 56 -18.26 4.41 1.47
N GLN A 57 -17.46 5.19 2.19
CA GLN A 57 -17.90 5.96 3.37
C GLN A 57 -17.74 7.48 3.19
N GLU A 58 -17.29 7.93 2.01
CA GLU A 58 -17.09 9.36 1.73
C GLU A 58 -18.32 9.92 0.99
N PRO A 59 -18.95 11.00 1.50
CA PRO A 59 -20.06 11.65 0.83
C PRO A 59 -19.56 12.30 -0.48
N LYS A 60 -20.03 11.78 -1.61
CA LYS A 60 -19.64 12.20 -2.95
C LYS A 60 -20.47 13.36 -3.45
N GLU A 61 -21.80 13.18 -3.39
CA GLU A 61 -22.76 14.13 -3.91
C GLU A 61 -24.06 14.08 -3.09
N PHE A 62 -24.87 15.12 -3.16
CA PHE A 62 -26.20 15.17 -2.55
C PHE A 62 -27.22 15.78 -3.52
N SER A 63 -28.48 15.39 -3.36
CA SER A 63 -29.57 15.96 -4.15
C SER A 63 -30.89 15.90 -3.38
N ALA A 64 -31.80 16.83 -3.73
CA ALA A 64 -33.19 16.80 -3.31
C ALA A 64 -34.07 15.88 -4.18
N LEU A 65 -33.61 15.55 -5.39
CA LEU A 65 -34.23 14.61 -6.29
C LEU A 65 -33.24 13.46 -6.58
N GLU A 66 -33.77 12.35 -7.05
CA GLU A 66 -32.94 11.20 -7.40
C GLU A 66 -31.91 11.53 -8.49
N LEU A 67 -30.69 11.00 -8.33
CA LEU A 67 -29.61 11.06 -9.32
C LEU A 67 -29.35 9.65 -9.82
N THR A 68 -29.95 9.30 -10.96
CA THR A 68 -29.88 7.96 -11.52
C THR A 68 -28.51 7.66 -12.13
N TYR A 69 -27.77 8.68 -12.59
CA TYR A 69 -26.41 8.52 -13.10
C TYR A 69 -25.40 8.12 -12.01
N LEU A 70 -25.75 8.29 -10.73
CA LEU A 70 -24.96 7.85 -9.57
C LEU A 70 -25.41 6.50 -9.01
N SER A 71 -26.11 5.67 -9.76
CA SER A 71 -26.63 4.36 -9.32
C SER A 71 -25.55 3.38 -8.83
N ALA A 72 -24.28 3.60 -9.20
CA ALA A 72 -23.14 2.79 -8.71
C ALA A 72 -22.72 3.15 -7.27
N TYR A 73 -23.19 4.25 -6.72
CA TYR A 73 -22.87 4.72 -5.36
C TYR A 73 -23.95 4.30 -4.35
N GLU A 74 -23.55 4.14 -3.08
CA GLU A 74 -24.49 3.87 -1.99
C GLU A 74 -25.39 5.08 -1.76
N LYS A 75 -26.71 4.93 -1.98
CA LYS A 75 -27.70 5.98 -1.75
C LYS A 75 -28.25 5.87 -0.34
N ARG A 76 -28.17 6.95 0.45
CA ARG A 76 -28.83 7.07 1.76
C ARG A 76 -29.87 8.18 1.72
N LEU A 77 -31.10 7.83 2.11
CA LEU A 77 -32.24 8.75 2.15
C LEU A 77 -32.29 9.51 3.47
N PHE A 78 -32.76 10.76 3.42
CA PHE A 78 -32.92 11.63 4.56
C PHE A 78 -34.31 12.27 4.59
N PRO A 79 -34.85 12.61 5.78
CA PRO A 79 -36.18 13.20 5.93
C PRO A 79 -36.32 14.59 5.30
N SER A 80 -35.24 15.33 5.14
CA SER A 80 -35.28 16.70 4.63
C SER A 80 -33.98 17.12 3.93
N VAL A 81 -34.09 18.14 3.06
CA VAL A 81 -32.95 18.81 2.43
C VAL A 81 -32.03 19.47 3.45
N CYS A 82 -32.58 20.01 4.53
CA CYS A 82 -31.77 20.60 5.62
C CYS A 82 -30.86 19.55 6.28
N GLU A 83 -31.35 18.33 6.47
CA GLU A 83 -30.55 17.26 7.06
C GLU A 83 -29.46 16.75 6.09
N ILE A 84 -29.74 16.61 4.79
CA ILE A 84 -28.69 16.24 3.84
C ILE A 84 -27.59 17.30 3.79
N LEU A 85 -27.93 18.58 3.77
CA LEU A 85 -26.93 19.67 3.76
C LEU A 85 -26.08 19.63 5.05
N ARG A 86 -26.71 19.53 6.22
CA ARG A 86 -25.99 19.45 7.49
C ARG A 86 -25.05 18.24 7.51
N THR A 87 -25.55 17.07 7.16
CA THR A 87 -24.78 15.81 7.17
C THR A 87 -23.65 15.84 6.17
N TYR A 88 -23.93 16.16 4.91
CA TYR A 88 -22.96 16.22 3.84
C TYR A 88 -21.79 17.16 4.15
N TYR A 89 -22.07 18.40 4.53
CA TYR A 89 -21.00 19.35 4.81
C TYR A 89 -20.26 19.08 6.11
N SER A 90 -20.91 18.52 7.14
CA SER A 90 -20.23 18.15 8.38
C SER A 90 -19.26 16.98 8.17
N GLU A 91 -19.69 15.94 7.47
CA GLU A 91 -18.86 14.78 7.15
C GLU A 91 -17.68 15.16 6.23
N ARG A 92 -17.97 15.93 5.18
CA ARG A 92 -16.92 16.38 4.25
C ARG A 92 -15.90 17.31 4.92
N SER A 93 -16.37 18.21 5.81
CA SER A 93 -15.49 19.07 6.60
C SER A 93 -14.60 18.26 7.54
N LEU A 94 -15.16 17.25 8.20
CA LEU A 94 -14.41 16.34 9.07
C LEU A 94 -13.32 15.60 8.30
N ILE A 95 -13.66 14.97 7.17
CA ILE A 95 -12.72 14.26 6.31
C ILE A 95 -11.59 15.17 5.82
N THR A 96 -11.95 16.38 5.36
CA THR A 96 -10.97 17.38 4.90
C THR A 96 -10.01 17.78 6.01
N ARG A 97 -10.53 18.01 7.23
CA ARG A 97 -9.73 18.37 8.40
C ARG A 97 -8.78 17.25 8.82
N ILE A 98 -9.25 15.99 8.79
CA ILE A 98 -8.41 14.83 9.10
C ILE A 98 -7.30 14.68 8.04
N ARG A 99 -7.64 14.79 6.75
CA ARG A 99 -6.66 14.77 5.65
C ARG A 99 -5.59 15.86 5.82
N GLN A 100 -6.00 17.09 6.12
CA GLN A 100 -5.05 18.20 6.38
C GLN A 100 -4.14 17.92 7.58
N LYS A 101 -4.70 17.42 8.69
CA LYS A 101 -3.91 17.08 9.88
C LYS A 101 -2.97 15.88 9.67
N SER A 102 -3.29 14.99 8.72
CA SER A 102 -2.46 13.82 8.41
C SER A 102 -1.34 14.10 7.42
N VAL A 103 -1.29 15.28 6.78
CA VAL A 103 -0.30 15.61 5.72
C VAL A 103 1.13 15.36 6.18
N ASP A 104 1.51 15.84 7.36
CA ASP A 104 2.87 15.68 7.88
C ASP A 104 3.22 14.21 8.13
N LEU A 105 2.28 13.43 8.71
CA LEU A 105 2.47 12.00 8.95
C LEU A 105 2.59 11.23 7.64
N ARG A 106 1.75 11.54 6.66
CA ARG A 106 1.81 10.95 5.31
C ARG A 106 3.14 11.24 4.63
N HIS A 107 3.63 12.48 4.74
CA HIS A 107 4.92 12.86 4.17
C HIS A 107 6.09 12.08 4.81
N ILE A 108 6.08 11.93 6.14
CA ILE A 108 7.09 11.14 6.87
C ILE A 108 7.07 9.69 6.39
N VAL A 109 5.90 9.06 6.34
CA VAL A 109 5.74 7.65 5.92
C VAL A 109 6.17 7.47 4.46
N GLN A 110 5.73 8.34 3.56
CA GLN A 110 6.09 8.30 2.15
C GLN A 110 7.61 8.42 1.94
N THR A 111 8.25 9.37 2.62
CA THR A 111 9.71 9.55 2.56
C THR A 111 10.46 8.32 3.07
N ALA A 112 9.97 7.72 4.17
CA ALA A 112 10.54 6.51 4.72
C ALA A 112 10.38 5.30 3.77
N LEU A 113 9.21 5.14 3.15
CA LEU A 113 8.94 4.12 2.15
C LEU A 113 9.87 4.23 0.95
N GLU A 114 10.01 5.42 0.38
CA GLU A 114 10.90 5.66 -0.78
C GLU A 114 12.36 5.34 -0.44
N ARG A 115 12.82 5.72 0.75
CA ARG A 115 14.17 5.41 1.24
C ARG A 115 14.37 3.90 1.38
N ASN A 116 13.43 3.19 1.99
CA ASN A 116 13.53 1.74 2.20
C ASN A 116 13.42 0.96 0.89
N ARG A 117 12.58 1.38 -0.05
CA ARG A 117 12.50 0.78 -1.40
C ARG A 117 13.82 0.93 -2.17
N LYS A 118 14.41 2.13 -2.16
CA LYS A 118 15.76 2.35 -2.78
C LYS A 118 16.84 1.48 -2.11
N LYS A 119 16.79 1.36 -0.77
CA LYS A 119 17.70 0.48 -0.01
C LYS A 119 17.52 -0.98 -0.41
N TYR A 120 16.29 -1.45 -0.52
CA TYR A 120 15.95 -2.81 -0.95
C TYR A 120 16.50 -3.11 -2.35
N ASP A 121 16.27 -2.20 -3.31
CA ASP A 121 16.75 -2.37 -4.69
C ASP A 121 18.29 -2.43 -4.76
N LEU A 122 18.97 -1.60 -3.96
CA LEU A 122 20.43 -1.65 -3.88
C LEU A 122 20.93 -2.96 -3.29
N GLN A 123 20.33 -3.43 -2.20
CA GLN A 123 20.66 -4.70 -1.57
C GLN A 123 20.42 -5.88 -2.52
N MET A 124 19.32 -5.87 -3.28
CA MET A 124 19.02 -6.91 -4.27
C MET A 124 20.07 -6.95 -5.40
N ARG A 125 20.53 -5.80 -5.89
CA ARG A 125 21.62 -5.73 -6.89
C ARG A 125 22.92 -6.29 -6.31
N GLN A 126 23.30 -5.90 -5.09
CA GLN A 126 24.48 -6.41 -4.41
C GLN A 126 24.38 -7.92 -4.15
N LEU A 127 23.21 -8.45 -3.82
CA LEU A 127 22.98 -9.88 -3.64
C LEU A 127 23.24 -10.63 -4.95
N LYS A 128 22.73 -10.13 -6.07
CA LYS A 128 22.95 -10.69 -7.40
C LYS A 128 24.43 -10.78 -7.76
N ASP A 129 25.24 -9.79 -7.37
CA ASP A 129 26.69 -9.83 -7.61
C ASP A 129 27.39 -10.97 -6.85
N THR A 130 26.76 -11.53 -5.83
CA THR A 130 27.27 -12.66 -5.05
C THR A 130 26.81 -14.03 -5.55
N GLU A 131 25.88 -14.10 -6.51
CA GLU A 131 25.33 -15.37 -7.03
C GLU A 131 26.41 -16.28 -7.63
N ASN A 132 27.38 -15.68 -8.32
CA ASN A 132 28.47 -16.40 -8.95
C ASN A 132 29.65 -16.73 -8.02
N ARG A 133 29.46 -16.68 -6.69
CA ARG A 133 30.53 -16.91 -5.72
C ARG A 133 31.16 -18.31 -5.80
N ASP A 134 30.35 -19.33 -6.13
CA ASP A 134 30.78 -20.73 -6.11
C ASP A 134 31.84 -20.99 -7.16
N LYS A 135 31.91 -20.23 -8.26
CA LYS A 135 32.99 -20.32 -9.26
C LYS A 135 34.37 -20.08 -8.63
N TYR A 136 34.47 -19.18 -7.64
CA TYR A 136 35.77 -18.93 -6.99
C TYR A 136 36.21 -20.08 -6.10
N LYS A 137 35.25 -20.79 -5.47
CA LYS A 137 35.54 -22.02 -4.73
C LYS A 137 36.08 -23.08 -5.69
N VAL A 138 35.38 -23.31 -6.82
CA VAL A 138 35.80 -24.26 -7.86
C VAL A 138 37.17 -23.89 -8.44
N TYR A 139 37.43 -22.61 -8.70
CA TYR A 139 38.75 -22.18 -9.19
C TYR A 139 39.86 -22.48 -8.17
N GLY A 140 39.65 -22.22 -6.88
CA GLY A 140 40.60 -22.56 -5.83
C GLY A 140 40.87 -24.04 -5.72
N GLU A 141 39.82 -24.87 -5.81
CA GLU A 141 39.94 -26.34 -5.80
C GLU A 141 40.67 -26.89 -7.01
N LEU A 142 40.38 -26.42 -8.22
CA LEU A 142 41.03 -26.82 -9.43
C LEU A 142 42.51 -26.43 -9.48
N ILE A 143 42.86 -25.23 -8.97
CA ILE A 143 44.25 -24.81 -8.84
C ILE A 143 44.99 -25.71 -7.85
N ASN A 144 44.39 -26.08 -6.71
CA ASN A 144 45.02 -27.01 -5.79
C ASN A 144 45.20 -28.40 -6.37
N ALA A 145 44.28 -28.86 -7.21
CA ALA A 145 44.36 -30.21 -7.84
C ALA A 145 45.34 -30.29 -8.99
N TYR A 146 45.41 -29.25 -9.84
CA TYR A 146 46.18 -29.28 -11.09
C TYR A 146 47.30 -28.24 -11.17
N GLY A 147 47.46 -27.38 -10.15
CA GLY A 147 48.40 -26.25 -10.16
C GLY A 147 49.88 -26.65 -10.21
N TYR A 148 50.20 -27.89 -9.88
CA TYR A 148 51.58 -28.42 -9.97
C TYR A 148 52.12 -28.52 -11.43
N ASN A 149 51.23 -28.52 -12.43
CA ASN A 149 51.57 -28.53 -13.84
C ASN A 149 51.67 -27.11 -14.48
N VAL A 150 51.38 -26.05 -13.67
CA VAL A 150 51.33 -24.68 -14.17
C VAL A 150 52.74 -24.08 -14.18
N PRO A 151 53.25 -23.56 -15.30
CA PRO A 151 54.56 -22.91 -15.37
C PRO A 151 54.58 -21.63 -14.58
N GLU A 152 55.74 -21.26 -14.02
CA GLU A 152 55.92 -19.97 -13.38
C GLU A 152 55.61 -18.81 -14.32
N GLY A 153 54.88 -17.79 -13.83
CA GLY A 153 54.49 -16.64 -14.62
C GLY A 153 53.31 -16.85 -15.55
N ALA A 154 52.61 -17.98 -15.47
CA ALA A 154 51.41 -18.23 -16.27
C ALA A 154 50.26 -17.26 -15.89
N LYS A 155 49.59 -16.70 -16.90
CA LYS A 155 48.46 -15.77 -16.72
C LYS A 155 47.12 -16.49 -16.61
N GLN A 156 47.06 -17.76 -17.00
CA GLN A 156 45.83 -18.58 -16.95
C GLN A 156 46.22 -20.05 -16.90
N MET A 157 45.32 -20.90 -16.45
CA MET A 157 45.39 -22.35 -16.57
C MET A 157 44.06 -22.89 -17.09
N GLU A 158 44.12 -23.98 -17.82
CA GLU A 158 42.96 -24.78 -18.21
C GLU A 158 42.90 -26.03 -17.34
N ALA A 159 41.70 -26.29 -16.78
CA ALA A 159 41.48 -27.48 -15.97
C ALA A 159 40.09 -28.06 -16.23
N LEU A 160 39.97 -29.36 -16.14
CA LEU A 160 38.69 -30.04 -16.23
C LEU A 160 37.93 -29.83 -14.90
N ASN A 161 36.79 -29.17 -15.00
CA ASN A 161 35.87 -29.01 -13.86
C ASN A 161 35.15 -30.35 -13.64
N TYR A 162 35.54 -31.07 -12.61
CA TYR A 162 34.96 -32.38 -12.27
C TYR A 162 33.50 -32.34 -11.80
N TYR A 163 32.94 -31.14 -11.52
CA TYR A 163 31.52 -30.98 -11.20
C TYR A 163 30.64 -30.91 -12.45
N THR A 164 31.12 -30.26 -13.53
CA THR A 164 30.34 -30.05 -14.77
C THR A 164 30.86 -30.86 -15.94
N ASN A 165 32.03 -31.48 -15.80
CA ASN A 165 32.77 -32.21 -16.85
C ASN A 165 33.14 -31.32 -18.06
N GLU A 166 33.30 -30.02 -17.82
CA GLU A 166 33.69 -29.02 -18.83
C GLU A 166 35.09 -28.47 -18.54
N THR A 167 35.84 -28.10 -19.58
CA THR A 167 37.13 -27.42 -19.41
C THR A 167 36.90 -25.96 -19.07
N VAL A 168 37.48 -25.47 -17.97
CA VAL A 168 37.36 -24.11 -17.50
C VAL A 168 38.71 -23.42 -17.52
N THR A 169 38.76 -22.21 -18.09
CA THR A 169 39.94 -21.35 -18.06
C THR A 169 39.94 -20.49 -16.81
N ILE A 170 40.92 -20.65 -15.97
CA ILE A 170 41.10 -19.97 -14.69
C ILE A 170 42.16 -18.87 -14.83
N PRO A 171 41.84 -17.60 -14.62
CA PRO A 171 42.83 -16.52 -14.65
C PRO A 171 43.76 -16.62 -13.43
N LEU A 172 45.04 -16.45 -13.64
CA LEU A 172 46.08 -16.46 -12.59
C LEU A 172 46.81 -15.12 -12.54
N ASP A 173 47.29 -14.78 -11.37
CA ASP A 173 48.24 -13.69 -11.19
C ASP A 173 49.65 -14.25 -11.41
N PRO A 174 50.36 -13.80 -12.48
CA PRO A 174 51.67 -14.35 -12.85
C PRO A 174 52.78 -14.02 -11.83
N THR A 175 52.53 -13.08 -10.92
CA THR A 175 53.49 -12.69 -9.85
C THR A 175 53.32 -13.54 -8.59
N SER A 176 52.36 -14.45 -8.56
CA SER A 176 52.00 -15.27 -7.41
C SER A 176 52.12 -16.76 -7.77
N THR A 177 52.46 -17.54 -6.77
CA THR A 177 52.47 -19.02 -6.92
C THR A 177 51.06 -19.56 -7.13
N PRO A 178 50.89 -20.76 -7.71
CA PRO A 178 49.57 -21.40 -7.84
C PRO A 178 48.85 -21.49 -6.50
N GLN A 179 49.57 -21.80 -5.43
CA GLN A 179 48.98 -21.89 -4.09
C GLN A 179 48.45 -20.55 -3.55
N GLU A 180 49.17 -19.46 -3.78
CA GLU A 180 48.70 -18.09 -3.43
C GLU A 180 47.51 -17.68 -4.26
N ASN A 181 47.48 -18.03 -5.56
CA ASN A 181 46.31 -17.81 -6.41
C ASN A 181 45.06 -18.56 -5.89
N ALA A 182 45.24 -19.84 -5.49
CA ALA A 182 44.16 -20.63 -4.88
C ALA A 182 43.64 -19.96 -3.58
N GLN A 183 44.54 -19.52 -2.71
CA GLN A 183 44.19 -18.81 -1.46
C GLN A 183 43.39 -17.51 -1.74
N ARG A 184 43.78 -16.74 -2.77
CA ARG A 184 43.04 -15.54 -3.20
C ARG A 184 41.63 -15.87 -3.66
N PHE A 185 41.44 -16.93 -4.41
CA PHE A 185 40.09 -17.35 -4.82
C PHE A 185 39.26 -17.84 -3.65
N PHE A 186 39.81 -18.59 -2.72
CA PHE A 186 39.11 -18.98 -1.48
C PHE A 186 38.77 -17.78 -0.60
N ALA A 187 39.67 -16.81 -0.47
CA ALA A 187 39.41 -15.57 0.25
C ALA A 187 38.25 -14.78 -0.40
N LYS A 188 38.22 -14.72 -1.74
CA LYS A 188 37.15 -14.07 -2.50
C LYS A 188 35.81 -14.78 -2.35
N TYR A 189 35.81 -16.13 -2.40
CA TYR A 189 34.64 -16.94 -2.12
C TYR A 189 34.10 -16.68 -0.71
N ASN A 190 34.96 -16.77 0.30
CA ASN A 190 34.56 -16.58 1.70
C ASN A 190 34.03 -15.16 1.96
N LYS A 191 34.62 -14.13 1.34
CA LYS A 191 34.11 -12.75 1.41
C LYS A 191 32.72 -12.66 0.80
N GLN A 192 32.51 -13.20 -0.41
CA GLN A 192 31.20 -13.15 -1.08
C GLN A 192 30.15 -13.99 -0.36
N LYS A 193 30.53 -15.15 0.23
CA LYS A 193 29.63 -15.99 1.04
C LYS A 193 29.11 -15.21 2.25
N ARG A 194 30.00 -14.57 3.04
CA ARG A 194 29.61 -13.73 4.17
C ARG A 194 28.73 -12.55 3.75
N THR A 195 29.05 -11.93 2.62
CA THR A 195 28.25 -10.83 2.06
C THR A 195 26.86 -11.32 1.66
N PHE A 196 26.73 -12.48 1.03
CA PHE A 196 25.46 -13.09 0.66
C PHE A 196 24.58 -13.36 1.90
N GLU A 197 25.14 -13.97 2.93
CA GLU A 197 24.43 -14.29 4.17
C GLU A 197 23.94 -13.00 4.86
N ALA A 198 24.81 -11.99 4.99
CA ALA A 198 24.46 -10.69 5.58
C ALA A 198 23.39 -9.96 4.76
N LEU A 199 23.51 -9.93 3.43
CA LEU A 199 22.54 -9.27 2.56
C LEU A 199 21.19 -9.98 2.59
N THR A 200 21.17 -11.31 2.66
CA THR A 200 19.90 -12.06 2.76
C THR A 200 19.12 -11.66 4.01
N GLN A 201 19.80 -11.52 5.14
CA GLN A 201 19.18 -11.05 6.38
C GLN A 201 18.70 -9.59 6.28
N LEU A 202 19.57 -8.69 5.77
CA LEU A 202 19.25 -7.26 5.62
C LEU A 202 18.08 -7.01 4.64
N ILE A 203 17.98 -7.81 3.58
CA ILE A 203 16.87 -7.74 2.63
C ILE A 203 15.56 -8.12 3.30
N ARG A 204 15.57 -9.17 4.13
CA ARG A 204 14.40 -9.58 4.90
C ARG A 204 13.94 -8.45 5.83
N GLU A 205 14.85 -7.91 6.64
CA GLU A 205 14.55 -6.81 7.56
C GLU A 205 14.02 -5.57 6.82
N THR A 206 14.63 -5.22 5.67
CA THR A 206 14.17 -4.07 4.86
C THR A 206 12.79 -4.32 4.26
N LYS A 207 12.49 -5.56 3.88
CA LYS A 207 11.16 -5.94 3.36
C LYS A 207 10.09 -5.87 4.46
N ASP A 208 10.40 -6.35 5.66
CA ASP A 208 9.50 -6.30 6.81
C ASP A 208 9.21 -4.83 7.18
N GLU A 209 10.22 -3.96 7.13
CA GLU A 209 10.08 -2.52 7.36
C GLU A 209 9.21 -1.82 6.29
N ILE A 210 9.34 -2.20 5.01
CA ILE A 210 8.47 -1.71 3.94
C ILE A 210 7.03 -2.12 4.21
N SER A 211 6.79 -3.39 4.54
CA SER A 211 5.45 -3.90 4.85
C SER A 211 4.81 -3.19 6.05
N TYR A 212 5.60 -2.92 7.09
CA TYR A 212 5.17 -2.12 8.24
C TYR A 212 4.75 -0.70 7.83
N LEU A 213 5.59 0.01 7.06
CA LEU A 213 5.27 1.37 6.61
C LEU A 213 4.05 1.41 5.67
N GLU A 214 3.85 0.38 4.85
CA GLU A 214 2.65 0.24 4.01
C GLU A 214 1.39 0.02 4.86
N SER A 215 1.48 -0.72 5.97
CA SER A 215 0.36 -0.86 6.92
C SER A 215 0.01 0.48 7.60
N ILE A 216 1.02 1.27 7.98
CA ILE A 216 0.81 2.63 8.50
C ILE A 216 0.15 3.53 7.46
N GLN A 217 0.56 3.46 6.20
CA GLN A 217 -0.07 4.21 5.11
C GLN A 217 -1.55 3.85 5.00
N THR A 218 -1.89 2.56 5.03
CA THR A 218 -3.28 2.09 5.03
C THR A 218 -4.05 2.61 6.25
N SER A 219 -3.43 2.57 7.44
CA SER A 219 -4.05 3.12 8.66
C SER A 219 -4.35 4.62 8.55
N LEU A 220 -3.45 5.40 7.92
CA LEU A 220 -3.68 6.81 7.63
C LEU A 220 -4.81 7.04 6.60
N ASP A 221 -5.03 6.10 5.69
CA ASP A 221 -6.10 6.19 4.68
C ASP A 221 -7.49 5.92 5.27
N ILE A 222 -7.58 5.03 6.27
CA ILE A 222 -8.82 4.68 6.94
C ILE A 222 -9.11 5.53 8.19
N ALA A 223 -8.17 6.39 8.62
CA ALA A 223 -8.34 7.24 9.79
C ALA A 223 -9.51 8.22 9.61
N MET A 224 -10.49 8.16 10.50
CA MET A 224 -11.71 8.99 10.47
C MET A 224 -11.78 10.01 11.62
N THR A 225 -10.95 9.85 12.64
CA THR A 225 -10.97 10.70 13.83
C THR A 225 -9.60 11.25 14.17
N GLU A 226 -9.56 12.32 14.96
CA GLU A 226 -8.28 12.84 15.48
C GLU A 226 -7.60 11.84 16.43
N ASN A 227 -8.39 11.00 17.10
CA ASN A 227 -7.86 9.95 17.96
C ASN A 227 -7.13 8.87 17.14
N ASP A 228 -7.64 8.52 15.95
CA ASP A 228 -6.97 7.59 15.04
C ASP A 228 -5.59 8.15 14.63
N LEU A 229 -5.53 9.43 14.24
CA LEU A 229 -4.26 10.10 13.90
C LEU A 229 -3.30 10.19 15.09
N ALA A 230 -3.81 10.41 16.29
CA ALA A 230 -2.99 10.45 17.50
C ALA A 230 -2.37 9.07 17.81
N ALA A 231 -3.14 7.99 17.65
CA ALA A 231 -2.67 6.62 17.83
C ALA A 231 -1.58 6.26 16.81
N ILE A 232 -1.80 6.58 15.52
CA ILE A 232 -0.79 6.36 14.47
C ILE A 232 0.48 7.17 14.75
N LYS A 233 0.35 8.41 15.22
CA LYS A 233 1.50 9.24 15.59
C LYS A 233 2.28 8.67 16.78
N GLU A 234 1.60 8.10 17.77
CA GLU A 234 2.23 7.43 18.91
C GLU A 234 3.02 6.21 18.42
N GLU A 235 2.44 5.37 17.57
CA GLU A 235 3.08 4.23 16.95
C GLU A 235 4.35 4.62 16.15
N LEU A 236 4.27 5.65 15.30
CA LEU A 236 5.42 6.21 14.58
C LEU A 236 6.48 6.82 15.51
N SER A 237 6.09 7.26 16.70
CA SER A 237 7.02 7.76 17.71
C SER A 237 7.72 6.63 18.46
N GLU A 238 7.04 5.51 18.69
CA GLU A 238 7.63 4.32 19.32
C GLU A 238 8.64 3.64 18.40
N THR A 239 8.36 3.59 17.10
CA THR A 239 9.26 3.05 16.08
C THR A 239 10.35 4.02 15.61
N GLY A 240 10.35 5.26 16.13
CA GLY A 240 11.43 6.25 15.92
C GLY A 240 11.31 7.09 14.65
N TYR A 241 10.23 7.00 13.89
CA TYR A 241 9.98 7.83 12.71
C TYR A 241 9.59 9.27 13.05
N VAL A 242 8.94 9.45 14.20
CA VAL A 242 8.56 10.77 14.74
C VAL A 242 9.27 11.01 16.06
N ARG A 243 9.83 12.21 16.25
CA ARG A 243 10.46 12.56 17.53
C ARG A 243 9.42 12.55 18.65
N ARG A 244 9.68 11.82 19.73
CA ARG A 244 8.89 11.90 20.95
C ARG A 244 8.94 13.32 21.49
N LYS A 245 7.81 14.04 21.44
CA LYS A 245 7.65 15.20 22.32
C LYS A 245 7.46 14.64 23.73
N THR A 246 8.27 15.09 24.69
CA THR A 246 8.11 14.80 26.10
C THR A 246 6.75 15.31 26.58
N VAL A 247 5.70 14.52 26.39
CA VAL A 247 4.38 14.84 26.90
C VAL A 247 4.26 14.24 28.28
N ARG A 248 4.09 15.11 29.29
CA ARG A 248 4.03 14.82 30.72
C ARG A 248 2.86 13.95 31.18
N LYS A 249 1.94 13.54 30.33
CA LYS A 249 0.85 12.59 30.64
C LYS A 249 0.53 11.73 29.42
N LYS A 250 0.65 10.41 29.54
CA LYS A 250 -0.01 9.46 28.63
C LYS A 250 -1.52 9.67 28.80
N ILE A 251 -2.13 10.43 27.92
CA ILE A 251 -3.57 10.39 27.77
C ILE A 251 -3.86 9.02 27.16
N LYS A 252 -4.42 8.09 27.90
CA LYS A 252 -4.99 6.86 27.34
C LYS A 252 -6.15 7.29 26.45
N LEU A 253 -5.87 7.55 25.19
CA LEU A 253 -6.91 7.75 24.19
C LEU A 253 -7.66 6.41 24.08
N LYS A 254 -8.92 6.39 24.50
CA LYS A 254 -9.82 5.27 24.19
C LYS A 254 -10.09 5.32 22.69
N ASN A 255 -9.27 4.64 21.95
CA ASN A 255 -9.47 4.45 20.53
C ASN A 255 -9.98 3.01 20.35
N GLU A 256 -11.31 2.86 20.24
CA GLU A 256 -11.94 1.56 20.12
C GLU A 256 -11.88 1.09 18.65
N PRO A 257 -11.75 -0.24 18.40
CA PRO A 257 -11.84 -0.79 17.07
C PRO A 257 -13.21 -0.49 16.45
N LEU A 258 -13.32 -0.61 15.14
CA LEU A 258 -14.62 -0.55 14.48
C LEU A 258 -15.43 -1.79 14.89
N HIS A 259 -16.71 -1.59 15.18
CA HIS A 259 -17.62 -2.66 15.55
C HIS A 259 -18.80 -2.68 14.58
N TYR A 260 -19.01 -3.82 13.97
CA TYR A 260 -20.12 -4.10 13.05
C TYR A 260 -20.91 -5.30 13.54
N ILE A 261 -22.15 -5.40 13.08
CA ILE A 261 -23.00 -6.56 13.31
C ILE A 261 -23.44 -7.07 11.94
N SER A 262 -23.24 -8.37 11.67
CA SER A 262 -23.66 -8.99 10.42
C SER A 262 -25.19 -9.12 10.36
N SER A 263 -25.74 -9.44 9.17
CA SER A 263 -27.17 -9.76 9.00
C SER A 263 -27.66 -10.90 9.90
N ASP A 264 -26.75 -11.80 10.25
CA ASP A 264 -27.05 -12.98 11.09
C ASP A 264 -26.76 -12.73 12.59
N GLY A 265 -26.43 -11.48 12.96
CA GLY A 265 -26.22 -11.05 14.34
C GLY A 265 -24.82 -11.29 14.90
N PHE A 266 -23.85 -11.69 14.08
CA PHE A 266 -22.46 -11.83 14.54
C PHE A 266 -21.78 -10.48 14.75
N HIS A 267 -21.07 -10.34 15.85
CA HIS A 267 -20.28 -9.16 16.17
C HIS A 267 -18.92 -9.24 15.47
N MET A 268 -18.58 -8.20 14.70
CA MET A 268 -17.31 -8.11 13.95
C MET A 268 -16.51 -6.91 14.46
N TYR A 269 -15.31 -7.15 14.94
CA TYR A 269 -14.38 -6.13 15.42
C TYR A 269 -13.23 -5.96 14.45
N VAL A 270 -12.97 -4.72 14.00
CA VAL A 270 -11.98 -4.40 12.96
C VAL A 270 -10.96 -3.41 13.50
N GLY A 271 -9.69 -3.78 13.48
CA GLY A 271 -8.60 -2.91 13.90
C GLY A 271 -8.31 -1.79 12.90
N LYS A 272 -8.05 -0.58 13.40
CA LYS A 272 -7.78 0.62 12.59
C LYS A 272 -6.28 0.89 12.40
N ASN A 273 -5.42 0.25 13.18
CA ASN A 273 -3.96 0.36 13.15
C ASN A 273 -3.32 -0.90 13.73
N ASN A 274 -1.99 -1.01 13.64
CA ASN A 274 -1.28 -2.21 14.08
C ASN A 274 -1.43 -2.49 15.57
N LEU A 275 -1.43 -1.46 16.42
CA LEU A 275 -1.63 -1.62 17.86
C LEU A 275 -3.01 -2.22 18.18
N GLN A 276 -4.05 -1.80 17.48
CA GLN A 276 -5.38 -2.38 17.63
C GLN A 276 -5.47 -3.79 17.03
N ASN A 277 -4.81 -4.03 15.90
CA ASN A 277 -4.72 -5.36 15.30
C ASN A 277 -4.10 -6.36 16.30
N ASP A 278 -3.01 -5.97 16.95
CA ASP A 278 -2.34 -6.79 17.96
C ASP A 278 -3.23 -6.99 19.18
N ALA A 279 -3.83 -5.93 19.71
CA ALA A 279 -4.75 -6.01 20.86
C ALA A 279 -5.97 -6.89 20.54
N LEU A 280 -6.56 -6.79 19.35
CA LEU A 280 -7.66 -7.65 18.93
C LEU A 280 -7.24 -9.11 18.84
N THR A 281 -6.06 -9.39 18.29
CA THR A 281 -5.59 -10.75 18.03
C THR A 281 -5.08 -11.45 19.30
N PHE A 282 -4.36 -10.73 20.18
CA PHE A 282 -3.64 -11.35 21.29
C PHE A 282 -4.31 -11.14 22.65
N ASP A 283 -5.09 -10.03 22.82
CA ASP A 283 -5.69 -9.70 24.12
C ASP A 283 -7.21 -9.90 24.13
N PHE A 284 -7.90 -9.68 22.96
CA PHE A 284 -9.35 -9.71 22.87
C PHE A 284 -9.91 -11.03 22.36
N ALA A 285 -9.32 -11.59 21.28
CA ALA A 285 -9.83 -12.80 20.64
C ALA A 285 -9.76 -14.01 21.56
N ALA A 286 -10.85 -14.78 21.62
CA ALA A 286 -10.92 -16.07 22.28
C ALA A 286 -10.59 -17.20 21.29
N GLY A 287 -10.24 -18.38 21.81
CA GLY A 287 -9.85 -19.52 20.96
C GLY A 287 -10.97 -20.07 20.04
N CYS A 288 -12.22 -19.66 20.25
CA CYS A 288 -13.38 -20.01 19.41
C CYS A 288 -13.71 -18.95 18.37
N ASP A 289 -13.08 -17.78 18.40
CA ASP A 289 -13.38 -16.69 17.48
C ASP A 289 -12.70 -16.89 16.12
N TRP A 290 -13.33 -16.37 15.08
CA TRP A 290 -12.78 -16.38 13.74
C TRP A 290 -11.90 -15.14 13.52
N TRP A 291 -10.66 -15.36 13.06
CA TRP A 291 -9.72 -14.33 12.69
C TRP A 291 -9.55 -14.24 11.18
N PHE A 292 -9.66 -13.04 10.63
CA PHE A 292 -9.50 -12.78 9.21
C PHE A 292 -8.48 -11.67 8.98
N HIS A 293 -7.66 -11.86 7.94
CA HIS A 293 -6.74 -10.85 7.42
C HIS A 293 -6.51 -11.07 5.92
N ALA A 294 -6.31 -9.99 5.16
CA ALA A 294 -6.01 -10.07 3.74
C ALA A 294 -4.63 -10.69 3.52
N LYS A 295 -4.57 -11.76 2.71
CA LYS A 295 -3.30 -12.46 2.44
C LYS A 295 -2.38 -11.57 1.60
N GLN A 296 -1.13 -11.42 2.04
CA GLN A 296 -0.06 -10.66 1.34
C GLN A 296 -0.40 -9.19 1.05
N ALA A 297 -1.27 -8.59 1.82
CA ALA A 297 -1.60 -7.18 1.74
C ALA A 297 -1.63 -6.58 3.15
N PRO A 298 -1.14 -5.34 3.35
CA PRO A 298 -1.36 -4.64 4.60
C PRO A 298 -2.85 -4.37 4.80
N GLY A 299 -3.33 -4.51 6.04
CA GLY A 299 -4.75 -4.34 6.32
C GLY A 299 -5.12 -4.53 7.78
N SER A 300 -6.41 -4.47 8.05
CA SER A 300 -6.98 -4.66 9.39
C SER A 300 -7.12 -6.14 9.74
N HIS A 301 -6.94 -6.46 11.01
CA HIS A 301 -7.41 -7.73 11.57
C HIS A 301 -8.88 -7.63 11.88
N VAL A 302 -9.61 -8.68 11.59
CA VAL A 302 -11.05 -8.80 11.87
C VAL A 302 -11.28 -10.00 12.77
N ILE A 303 -11.97 -9.79 13.89
CA ILE A 303 -12.39 -10.84 14.83
C ILE A 303 -13.91 -10.95 14.76
N VAL A 304 -14.41 -12.17 14.65
CA VAL A 304 -15.84 -12.48 14.55
C VAL A 304 -16.23 -13.54 15.57
#